data_09eb6ae83502b30254abbd2fcdf12568
#
_entry.id   09eb6ae83502b30254abbd2fcdf12568
#
_cell.length_a   1.000
_cell.length_b   1.000
_cell.length_c   1.000
_cell.angle_alpha   90.00
_cell.angle_beta   90.00
_cell.angle_gamma   90.00
#
_symmetry.space_group_name_H-M   'P 1'
#
loop_
_entity.id
_entity.type
_entity.pdbx_description
1 polymer ?
#
loop_
_entity_poly.entity_id
_entity_poly.type
_entity_poly.pdbx_seq_one_letter_code
_entity_poly.pdbx_strand_id
1 'polypeptide(L)'
;ADAPAEMKNLVHPPSYTRENVVPEHESVSLLARMLDDHRRITFFCGAGCAGAEDKVVRLAHRLKAPIAYTWRGKDYFEHDNPLGIGMTGLLGWGDAYKAMHESDMLVLWGTDFPYFNFIPTKPEIVQIDRRGEVLGRRCRLDLGICGDVSVTAEALLNMVQEKTDSGHLDAALNRHARDVKEMNAYMEGNDKESPIRPEQLTTALNRHAASDAVF
;
A
#
# COMPACT_ATOMS: atom_id res chain seq x y z
N ALA A 1 -2.96 44.64 25.78
CA ALA A 1 -4.32 44.14 26.01
C ALA A 1 -4.72 43.28 24.82
N ASP A 2 -4.52 41.99 24.91
CA ASP A 2 -4.86 41.05 23.85
C ASP A 2 -6.36 40.69 24.03
N ALA A 3 -7.20 41.33 23.29
CA ALA A 3 -8.59 40.90 23.13
C ALA A 3 -8.57 39.67 22.19
N PRO A 4 -9.24 38.56 22.56
CA PRO A 4 -9.35 37.44 21.65
C PRO A 4 -10.06 37.87 20.38
N ALA A 5 -9.47 37.60 19.23
CA ALA A 5 -10.12 37.87 17.95
C ALA A 5 -11.37 36.99 17.85
N GLU A 6 -12.55 37.58 17.92
CA GLU A 6 -13.78 36.89 17.57
C GLU A 6 -13.75 36.57 16.08
N MET A 7 -13.53 35.34 15.72
CA MET A 7 -13.72 34.86 14.36
C MET A 7 -15.23 34.80 14.05
N LYS A 8 -15.76 35.88 13.57
CA LYS A 8 -17.22 36.04 13.29
C LYS A 8 -17.69 35.39 12.00
N ASN A 9 -16.84 34.84 11.16
CA ASN A 9 -17.25 34.19 9.93
C ASN A 9 -16.35 32.96 9.66
N LEU A 10 -16.61 31.85 10.35
CA LEU A 10 -16.21 30.57 9.83
C LEU A 10 -17.04 30.34 8.57
N VAL A 11 -16.45 30.62 7.41
CA VAL A 11 -16.97 30.12 6.15
C VAL A 11 -16.93 28.58 6.30
N HIS A 12 -18.09 27.97 6.49
CA HIS A 12 -18.18 26.52 6.42
C HIS A 12 -17.64 26.12 5.05
N PRO A 13 -16.60 25.26 4.97
CA PRO A 13 -16.16 24.81 3.66
C PRO A 13 -17.37 24.18 2.97
N PRO A 14 -17.59 24.46 1.69
CA PRO A 14 -18.67 23.83 0.95
C PRO A 14 -18.53 22.31 1.08
N SER A 15 -19.65 21.62 1.30
CA SER A 15 -19.65 20.16 1.26
C SER A 15 -19.34 19.73 -0.17
N TYR A 16 -18.13 19.25 -0.39
CA TYR A 16 -17.77 18.68 -1.68
C TYR A 16 -18.29 17.25 -1.75
N THR A 17 -19.20 16.99 -2.69
CA THR A 17 -19.45 15.61 -3.11
C THR A 17 -18.21 15.10 -3.83
N ARG A 18 -17.59 14.06 -3.31
CA ARG A 18 -16.47 13.42 -3.99
C ARG A 18 -17.03 12.63 -5.17
N GLU A 19 -16.77 13.09 -6.39
CA GLU A 19 -17.12 12.34 -7.58
C GLU A 19 -16.29 11.07 -7.69
N ASN A 20 -16.94 9.94 -7.99
CA ASN A 20 -16.25 8.70 -8.30
C ASN A 20 -15.80 8.72 -9.76
N VAL A 21 -14.53 8.43 -9.99
CA VAL A 21 -14.00 8.19 -11.33
C VAL A 21 -14.22 6.71 -11.64
N VAL A 22 -15.22 6.43 -12.47
CA VAL A 22 -15.56 5.05 -12.88
C VAL A 22 -14.62 4.65 -14.02
N PRO A 23 -13.86 3.55 -13.87
CA PRO A 23 -12.98 3.09 -14.94
C PRO A 23 -13.77 2.55 -16.12
N GLU A 24 -13.17 2.58 -17.29
CA GLU A 24 -13.73 1.97 -18.50
C GLU A 24 -13.86 0.44 -18.32
N HIS A 25 -15.02 -0.10 -18.64
CA HIS A 25 -15.31 -1.53 -18.47
C HIS A 25 -14.35 -2.45 -19.23
N GLU A 26 -13.96 -2.09 -20.45
CA GLU A 26 -13.04 -2.89 -21.26
C GLU A 26 -11.66 -2.97 -20.62
N SER A 27 -11.17 -1.86 -20.06
CA SER A 27 -9.89 -1.79 -19.34
C SER A 27 -9.91 -2.65 -18.08
N VAL A 28 -11.01 -2.64 -17.32
CA VAL A 28 -11.17 -3.50 -16.13
C VAL A 28 -11.26 -4.97 -16.54
N SER A 29 -11.97 -5.28 -17.63
CA SER A 29 -12.08 -6.64 -18.17
C SER A 29 -10.74 -7.18 -18.66
N LEU A 30 -9.91 -6.31 -19.26
CA LEU A 30 -8.54 -6.66 -19.66
C LEU A 30 -7.70 -6.96 -18.41
N LEU A 31 -7.75 -6.10 -17.39
CA LEU A 31 -7.03 -6.33 -16.15
C LEU A 31 -7.45 -7.63 -15.46
N ALA A 32 -8.75 -7.95 -15.44
CA ALA A 32 -9.22 -9.21 -14.86
C ALA A 32 -8.59 -10.43 -15.55
N ARG A 33 -8.52 -10.45 -16.88
CA ARG A 33 -7.84 -11.52 -17.62
C ARG A 33 -6.33 -11.57 -17.31
N MET A 34 -5.65 -10.42 -17.28
CA MET A 34 -4.24 -10.36 -16.91
C MET A 34 -4.01 -10.92 -15.50
N LEU A 35 -4.87 -10.57 -14.54
CA LEU A 35 -4.78 -11.10 -13.17
C LEU A 35 -5.01 -12.61 -13.12
N ASP A 36 -5.91 -13.17 -13.92
CA ASP A 36 -6.15 -14.60 -13.97
C ASP A 36 -4.98 -15.37 -14.60
N ASP A 37 -4.32 -14.80 -15.61
CA ASP A 37 -3.22 -15.43 -16.35
C ASP A 37 -1.89 -15.44 -15.58
N HIS A 38 -1.64 -14.46 -14.71
CA HIS A 38 -0.38 -14.34 -13.97
C HIS A 38 -0.41 -15.14 -12.65
N ARG A 39 0.72 -15.73 -12.27
CA ARG A 39 0.83 -16.55 -11.06
C ARG A 39 1.33 -15.78 -9.83
N ARG A 40 2.33 -14.93 -10.02
CA ARG A 40 2.99 -14.18 -8.94
C ARG A 40 2.64 -12.72 -9.04
N ILE A 41 1.53 -12.36 -8.42
CA ILE A 41 1.02 -11.00 -8.41
C ILE A 41 1.44 -10.34 -7.10
N THR A 42 1.94 -9.10 -7.17
CA THR A 42 2.16 -8.26 -5.98
C THR A 42 1.37 -6.96 -6.13
N PHE A 43 0.70 -6.56 -5.06
CA PHE A 43 0.05 -5.26 -4.97
C PHE A 43 0.99 -4.25 -4.31
N PHE A 44 1.08 -3.05 -4.89
CA PHE A 44 1.80 -1.93 -4.29
C PHE A 44 0.86 -0.75 -4.09
N CYS A 45 0.50 -0.49 -2.84
CA CYS A 45 -0.59 0.37 -2.44
C CYS A 45 -0.11 1.72 -1.92
N GLY A 46 -0.70 2.81 -2.41
CA GLY A 46 -0.42 4.17 -1.97
C GLY A 46 -1.60 4.84 -1.27
N ALA A 47 -1.47 6.14 -1.03
CA ALA A 47 -2.49 6.95 -0.36
C ALA A 47 -3.84 7.03 -1.10
N GLY A 48 -3.84 6.76 -2.41
CA GLY A 48 -5.09 6.72 -3.19
C GLY A 48 -6.00 5.52 -2.85
N CYS A 49 -5.51 4.58 -2.01
CA CYS A 49 -6.32 3.48 -1.48
C CYS A 49 -7.19 3.87 -0.28
N ALA A 50 -7.09 5.10 0.23
CA ALA A 50 -7.89 5.57 1.36
C ALA A 50 -9.39 5.32 1.15
N GLY A 51 -10.03 4.55 2.04
CA GLY A 51 -11.44 4.14 1.97
C GLY A 51 -11.71 2.99 0.98
N ALA A 52 -10.65 2.33 0.47
CA ALA A 52 -10.75 1.16 -0.41
C ALA A 52 -10.03 -0.07 0.17
N GLU A 53 -9.48 0.03 1.39
CA GLU A 53 -8.61 -0.95 2.02
C GLU A 53 -9.22 -2.35 2.01
N ASP A 54 -10.43 -2.48 2.53
CA ASP A 54 -11.15 -3.76 2.62
C ASP A 54 -11.30 -4.44 1.25
N LYS A 55 -11.60 -3.66 0.21
CA LYS A 55 -11.79 -4.20 -1.15
C LYS A 55 -10.47 -4.65 -1.76
N VAL A 56 -9.41 -3.86 -1.56
CA VAL A 56 -8.06 -4.19 -2.03
C VAL A 56 -7.55 -5.45 -1.30
N VAL A 57 -7.71 -5.54 0.02
CA VAL A 57 -7.29 -6.71 0.81
C VAL A 57 -8.09 -7.95 0.39
N ARG A 58 -9.41 -7.84 0.20
CA ARG A 58 -10.25 -8.96 -0.29
C ARG A 58 -9.81 -9.42 -1.67
N LEU A 59 -9.52 -8.50 -2.59
CA LEU A 59 -9.03 -8.83 -3.93
C LEU A 59 -7.65 -9.51 -3.86
N ALA A 60 -6.73 -8.99 -3.06
CA ALA A 60 -5.41 -9.57 -2.82
C ALA A 60 -5.52 -10.98 -2.22
N HIS A 61 -6.42 -11.19 -1.26
CA HIS A 61 -6.69 -12.51 -0.69
C HIS A 61 -7.17 -13.51 -1.75
N ARG A 62 -8.12 -13.09 -2.62
CA ARG A 62 -8.63 -13.93 -3.71
C ARG A 62 -7.55 -14.30 -4.70
N LEU A 63 -6.61 -13.39 -4.98
CA LEU A 63 -5.50 -13.58 -5.91
C LEU A 63 -4.23 -14.15 -5.27
N LYS A 64 -4.21 -14.40 -3.96
CA LYS A 64 -3.03 -14.81 -3.19
C LYS A 64 -1.84 -13.85 -3.40
N ALA A 65 -2.15 -12.55 -3.48
CA ALA A 65 -1.17 -11.50 -3.73
C ALA A 65 -0.69 -10.85 -2.43
N PRO A 66 0.62 -10.80 -2.14
CA PRO A 66 1.14 -9.99 -1.04
C PRO A 66 0.91 -8.50 -1.30
N ILE A 67 0.73 -7.73 -0.22
CA ILE A 67 0.53 -6.29 -0.26
C ILE A 67 1.75 -5.57 0.27
N ALA A 68 2.49 -4.93 -0.64
CA ALA A 68 3.48 -3.92 -0.34
C ALA A 68 2.82 -2.54 -0.32
N TYR A 69 3.39 -1.59 0.41
CA TYR A 69 2.82 -0.25 0.47
C TYR A 69 3.90 0.85 0.46
N THR A 70 3.47 2.05 0.10
CA THR A 70 4.29 3.26 0.18
C THR A 70 4.25 3.84 1.60
N TRP A 71 5.16 4.75 1.94
CA TRP A 71 5.09 5.52 3.20
C TRP A 71 3.69 6.09 3.46
N ARG A 72 3.07 6.70 2.46
CA ARG A 72 1.72 7.27 2.57
C ARG A 72 0.59 6.23 2.50
N GLY A 73 0.89 5.00 2.17
CA GLY A 73 -0.03 3.86 2.20
C GLY A 73 0.02 3.09 3.52
N LYS A 74 1.00 3.39 4.37
CA LYS A 74 1.26 2.69 5.64
C LYS A 74 0.04 2.69 6.56
N ASP A 75 -0.62 3.83 6.73
CA ASP A 75 -1.79 3.98 7.60
C ASP A 75 -2.96 3.08 7.22
N TYR A 76 -2.99 2.60 5.97
CA TYR A 76 -4.08 1.79 5.43
C TYR A 76 -3.77 0.29 5.37
N PHE A 77 -2.47 -0.09 5.34
CA PHE A 77 -2.09 -1.47 5.03
C PHE A 77 -1.09 -2.11 6.00
N GLU A 78 -0.57 -1.39 7.00
CA GLU A 78 0.39 -1.97 7.94
C GLU A 78 -0.29 -2.75 9.07
N HIS A 79 -1.39 -2.22 9.59
CA HIS A 79 -2.11 -2.82 10.71
C HIS A 79 -3.28 -3.68 10.20
N ASP A 80 -3.59 -4.75 10.93
CA ASP A 80 -4.72 -5.67 10.69
C ASP A 80 -4.79 -6.23 9.24
N ASN A 81 -3.64 -6.31 8.57
CA ASN A 81 -3.53 -6.82 7.22
C ASN A 81 -2.65 -8.08 7.15
N PRO A 82 -3.26 -9.29 7.10
CA PRO A 82 -2.51 -10.54 7.07
C PRO A 82 -1.69 -10.76 5.79
N LEU A 83 -1.89 -9.94 4.77
CA LEU A 83 -1.17 -10.00 3.48
C LEU A 83 -0.08 -8.94 3.38
N GLY A 84 0.08 -8.10 4.40
CA GLY A 84 1.06 -7.02 4.44
C GLY A 84 2.50 -7.54 4.52
N ILE A 85 3.38 -7.03 3.69
CA ILE A 85 4.80 -7.42 3.60
C ILE A 85 5.78 -6.25 3.77
N GLY A 86 5.30 -5.14 4.29
CA GLY A 86 6.13 -3.95 4.53
C GLY A 86 6.13 -2.97 3.36
N MET A 87 7.07 -2.03 3.39
CA MET A 87 7.14 -0.96 2.40
C MET A 87 8.49 -0.93 1.69
N THR A 88 8.51 -0.30 0.51
CA THR A 88 9.74 -0.04 -0.25
C THR A 88 9.98 1.46 -0.41
N GLY A 89 11.20 1.82 -0.80
CA GLY A 89 11.68 3.20 -0.94
C GLY A 89 12.80 3.51 0.05
N LEU A 90 13.10 4.80 0.25
CA LEU A 90 14.22 5.24 1.09
C LEU A 90 14.09 4.81 2.56
N LEU A 91 12.87 4.67 3.04
CA LEU A 91 12.54 4.20 4.39
C LEU A 91 11.95 2.79 4.35
N GLY A 92 12.25 2.04 3.28
CA GLY A 92 11.70 0.71 3.06
C GLY A 92 12.20 -0.31 4.09
N TRP A 93 11.32 -1.23 4.46
CA TRP A 93 11.63 -2.36 5.32
C TRP A 93 10.72 -3.55 5.00
N GLY A 94 11.11 -4.74 5.44
CA GLY A 94 10.38 -5.96 5.15
C GLY A 94 10.64 -6.47 3.72
N ASP A 95 9.76 -7.33 3.24
CA ASP A 95 9.94 -8.04 1.97
C ASP A 95 9.43 -7.30 0.72
N ALA A 96 8.88 -6.08 0.86
CA ALA A 96 8.21 -5.36 -0.22
C ALA A 96 9.05 -5.25 -1.50
N TYR A 97 10.30 -4.80 -1.38
CA TYR A 97 11.20 -4.68 -2.52
C TYR A 97 11.40 -6.00 -3.26
N LYS A 98 11.69 -7.06 -2.51
CA LYS A 98 11.97 -8.37 -3.08
C LYS A 98 10.74 -8.99 -3.73
N ALA A 99 9.58 -8.96 -3.06
CA ALA A 99 8.35 -9.50 -3.61
C ALA A 99 7.95 -8.80 -4.91
N MET A 100 8.08 -7.46 -4.98
CA MET A 100 7.82 -6.71 -6.21
C MET A 100 8.75 -7.13 -7.35
N HIS A 101 10.03 -7.42 -7.07
CA HIS A 101 11.01 -7.84 -8.08
C HIS A 101 10.89 -9.31 -8.51
N GLU A 102 10.31 -10.17 -7.66
CA GLU A 102 10.07 -11.58 -7.93
C GLU A 102 8.70 -11.86 -8.58
N SER A 103 7.81 -10.86 -8.61
CA SER A 103 6.51 -10.99 -9.27
C SER A 103 6.64 -11.09 -10.78
N ASP A 104 5.66 -11.68 -11.42
CA ASP A 104 5.46 -11.62 -12.88
C ASP A 104 4.46 -10.51 -13.25
N MET A 105 3.66 -10.07 -12.29
CA MET A 105 2.78 -8.91 -12.43
C MET A 105 2.81 -8.03 -11.18
N LEU A 106 2.96 -6.72 -11.35
CA LEU A 106 2.91 -5.70 -10.31
C LEU A 106 1.73 -4.75 -10.56
N VAL A 107 0.85 -4.64 -9.58
CA VAL A 107 -0.30 -3.73 -9.65
C VAL A 107 -0.09 -2.55 -8.68
N LEU A 108 0.04 -1.35 -9.25
CA LEU A 108 0.19 -0.09 -8.52
C LEU A 108 -1.20 0.49 -8.24
N TRP A 109 -1.60 0.50 -6.98
CA TRP A 109 -2.89 0.98 -6.51
C TRP A 109 -2.79 2.37 -5.90
N GLY A 110 -3.37 3.38 -6.56
CA GLY A 110 -3.50 4.72 -6.01
C GLY A 110 -2.17 5.34 -5.59
N THR A 111 -1.12 5.18 -6.39
CA THR A 111 0.22 5.67 -6.07
C THR A 111 0.92 6.33 -7.25
N ASP A 112 1.52 7.50 -6.99
CA ASP A 112 2.50 8.18 -7.84
C ASP A 112 3.87 8.12 -7.16
N PHE A 113 4.35 6.90 -6.93
CA PHE A 113 5.57 6.63 -6.15
C PHE A 113 6.81 7.23 -6.82
N PRO A 114 7.48 8.21 -6.18
CA PRO A 114 8.50 9.02 -6.86
C PRO A 114 9.85 8.32 -7.05
N TYR A 115 10.09 7.22 -6.33
CA TYR A 115 11.38 6.55 -6.31
C TYR A 115 11.44 5.44 -7.35
N PHE A 116 11.54 5.82 -8.63
CA PHE A 116 11.49 4.89 -9.77
C PHE A 116 12.54 3.76 -9.69
N ASN A 117 13.68 3.98 -9.05
CA ASN A 117 14.74 2.96 -8.88
C ASN A 117 14.29 1.75 -8.04
N PHE A 118 13.21 1.88 -7.28
CA PHE A 118 12.64 0.79 -6.48
C PHE A 118 11.52 0.05 -7.21
N ILE A 119 11.09 0.52 -8.38
CA ILE A 119 10.08 -0.14 -9.20
C ILE A 119 10.81 -1.12 -10.12
N PRO A 120 10.43 -2.42 -10.12
CA PRO A 120 11.04 -3.40 -11.01
C PRO A 120 10.69 -3.11 -12.48
N THR A 121 11.51 -3.61 -13.39
CA THR A 121 11.32 -3.44 -14.85
C THR A 121 10.95 -4.72 -15.58
N LYS A 122 10.97 -5.88 -14.87
CA LYS A 122 10.70 -7.19 -15.46
C LYS A 122 9.23 -7.58 -15.46
N PRO A 123 8.46 -7.35 -14.35
CA PRO A 123 7.05 -7.72 -14.33
C PRO A 123 6.24 -6.90 -15.33
N GLU A 124 5.08 -7.43 -15.73
CA GLU A 124 4.04 -6.57 -16.31
C GLU A 124 3.52 -5.62 -15.22
N ILE A 125 3.44 -4.33 -15.56
CA ILE A 125 3.06 -3.29 -14.59
C ILE A 125 1.73 -2.66 -14.98
N VAL A 126 0.79 -2.73 -14.05
CA VAL A 126 -0.51 -2.06 -14.16
C VAL A 126 -0.60 -0.96 -13.11
N GLN A 127 -1.12 0.19 -13.49
CA GLN A 127 -1.37 1.29 -12.56
C GLN A 127 -2.83 1.71 -12.59
N ILE A 128 -3.43 1.81 -11.42
CA ILE A 128 -4.78 2.34 -11.20
C ILE A 128 -4.67 3.63 -10.38
N ASP A 129 -5.12 4.74 -10.93
CA ASP A 129 -5.23 6.01 -10.20
C ASP A 129 -6.41 6.82 -10.75
N ARG A 130 -7.07 7.57 -9.88
CA ARG A 130 -8.16 8.47 -10.30
C ARG A 130 -7.65 9.67 -11.11
N ARG A 131 -6.36 9.96 -11.06
CA ARG A 131 -5.68 11.04 -11.76
C ARG A 131 -4.98 10.48 -12.99
N GLY A 132 -5.60 10.62 -14.14
CA GLY A 132 -5.07 10.12 -15.41
C GLY A 132 -3.66 10.66 -15.74
N GLU A 133 -3.34 11.87 -15.29
CA GLU A 133 -2.04 12.51 -15.54
C GLU A 133 -0.86 11.88 -14.79
N VAL A 134 -1.10 11.01 -13.80
CA VAL A 134 -0.02 10.30 -13.10
C VAL A 134 0.28 8.92 -13.69
N LEU A 135 -0.60 8.41 -14.54
CA LEU A 135 -0.41 7.10 -15.17
C LEU A 135 0.84 7.09 -16.04
N GLY A 136 1.72 6.12 -15.80
CA GLY A 136 2.98 5.97 -16.54
C GLY A 136 4.05 7.04 -16.27
N ARG A 137 3.84 7.95 -15.33
CA ARG A 137 4.80 9.02 -15.03
C ARG A 137 6.13 8.50 -14.49
N ARG A 138 6.11 7.39 -13.77
CA ARG A 138 7.27 6.87 -13.01
C ARG A 138 7.91 5.63 -13.62
N CYS A 139 7.16 4.88 -14.39
CA CYS A 139 7.62 3.67 -15.05
C CYS A 139 6.81 3.41 -16.31
N ARG A 140 7.32 2.55 -17.17
CA ARG A 140 6.53 2.02 -18.27
C ARG A 140 5.38 1.18 -17.72
N LEU A 141 4.19 1.34 -18.28
CA LEU A 141 3.04 0.52 -17.95
C LEU A 141 2.67 -0.39 -19.13
N ASP A 142 2.19 -1.56 -18.80
CA ASP A 142 1.52 -2.46 -19.75
C ASP A 142 0.02 -2.15 -19.80
N LEU A 143 -0.55 -1.65 -18.67
CA LEU A 143 -1.92 -1.13 -18.64
C LEU A 143 -2.04 0.03 -17.63
N GLY A 144 -2.63 1.14 -18.04
CA GLY A 144 -3.01 2.26 -17.16
C GLY A 144 -4.52 2.41 -17.09
N ILE A 145 -5.09 2.44 -15.89
CA ILE A 145 -6.54 2.59 -15.67
C ILE A 145 -6.81 3.89 -14.89
N CYS A 146 -7.50 4.82 -15.55
CA CYS A 146 -8.02 5.99 -14.86
C CYS A 146 -9.33 5.63 -14.16
N GLY A 147 -9.28 5.52 -12.82
CA GLY A 147 -10.41 5.10 -12.02
C GLY A 147 -10.14 5.14 -10.52
N ASP A 148 -11.19 5.27 -9.73
CA ASP A 148 -11.09 5.13 -8.28
C ASP A 148 -10.72 3.70 -7.89
N VAL A 149 -9.79 3.54 -6.96
CA VAL A 149 -9.32 2.25 -6.45
C VAL A 149 -10.50 1.42 -5.93
N SER A 150 -11.40 2.03 -5.16
CA SER A 150 -12.56 1.34 -4.58
C SER A 150 -13.50 0.78 -5.65
N VAL A 151 -13.79 1.56 -6.69
CA VAL A 151 -14.69 1.16 -7.78
C VAL A 151 -14.03 0.07 -8.62
N THR A 152 -12.75 0.23 -8.92
CA THR A 152 -11.99 -0.74 -9.73
C THR A 152 -11.84 -2.08 -8.99
N ALA A 153 -11.48 -2.06 -7.71
CA ALA A 153 -11.33 -3.27 -6.90
C ALA A 153 -12.66 -4.04 -6.76
N GLU A 154 -13.79 -3.33 -6.55
CA GLU A 154 -15.11 -3.94 -6.50
C GLU A 154 -15.48 -4.63 -7.81
N ALA A 155 -15.24 -3.97 -8.94
CA ALA A 155 -15.52 -4.54 -10.25
C ALA A 155 -14.68 -5.81 -10.50
N LEU A 156 -13.39 -5.79 -10.15
CA LEU A 156 -12.49 -6.94 -10.30
C LEU A 156 -12.87 -8.12 -9.39
N LEU A 157 -13.33 -7.87 -8.16
CA LEU A 157 -13.81 -8.92 -7.26
C LEU A 157 -14.93 -9.77 -7.87
N ASN A 158 -15.72 -9.20 -8.77
CA ASN A 158 -16.81 -9.89 -9.46
C ASN A 158 -16.35 -10.60 -10.75
N MET A 159 -15.13 -10.34 -11.22
CA MET A 159 -14.63 -10.85 -12.51
C MET A 159 -13.51 -11.89 -12.37
N VAL A 160 -12.59 -11.71 -11.40
CA VAL A 160 -11.41 -12.60 -11.28
C VAL A 160 -11.76 -13.93 -10.62
N GLN A 161 -11.02 -14.96 -11.01
CA GLN A 161 -11.10 -16.27 -10.38
C GLN A 161 -10.29 -16.29 -9.07
N GLU A 162 -10.68 -17.18 -8.16
CA GLU A 162 -9.91 -17.41 -6.94
C GLU A 162 -8.70 -18.29 -7.25
N LYS A 163 -7.51 -17.80 -6.87
CA LYS A 163 -6.28 -18.58 -7.02
C LYS A 163 -6.09 -19.56 -5.86
N THR A 164 -5.52 -20.71 -6.18
CA THR A 164 -5.18 -21.74 -5.19
C THR A 164 -3.67 -21.78 -4.88
N ASP A 165 -2.81 -21.30 -5.78
CA ASP A 165 -1.35 -21.25 -5.58
C ASP A 165 -0.99 -20.04 -4.74
N SER A 166 -0.55 -20.27 -3.50
CA SER A 166 -0.10 -19.25 -2.55
C SER A 166 1.43 -19.14 -2.45
N GLY A 167 2.18 -19.87 -3.26
CA GLY A 167 3.64 -19.99 -3.08
C GLY A 167 4.38 -18.65 -3.06
N HIS A 168 3.97 -17.68 -3.89
CA HIS A 168 4.55 -16.33 -3.88
C HIS A 168 4.20 -15.55 -2.61
N LEU A 169 2.93 -15.59 -2.21
CA LEU A 169 2.44 -14.96 -0.97
C LEU A 169 3.14 -15.55 0.26
N ASP A 170 3.15 -16.87 0.38
CA ASP A 170 3.73 -17.57 1.54
C ASP A 170 5.23 -17.27 1.66
N ALA A 171 5.95 -17.26 0.54
CA ALA A 171 7.37 -16.91 0.52
C ALA A 171 7.61 -15.47 0.99
N ALA A 172 6.80 -14.50 0.54
CA ALA A 172 6.90 -13.10 0.93
C ALA A 172 6.57 -12.90 2.42
N LEU A 173 5.48 -13.51 2.91
CA LEU A 173 5.09 -13.44 4.33
C LEU A 173 6.13 -14.07 5.25
N ASN A 174 6.71 -15.21 4.88
CA ASN A 174 7.75 -15.87 5.67
C ASN A 174 9.02 -15.02 5.77
N ARG A 175 9.42 -14.35 4.68
CA ARG A 175 10.57 -13.43 4.70
C ARG A 175 10.27 -12.20 5.55
N HIS A 176 9.11 -11.61 5.36
CA HIS A 176 8.65 -10.47 6.15
C HIS A 176 8.62 -10.78 7.66
N ALA A 177 8.05 -11.93 8.05
CA ALA A 177 8.01 -12.35 9.44
C ALA A 177 9.41 -12.52 10.05
N ARG A 178 10.38 -13.01 9.28
CA ARG A 178 11.79 -13.09 9.72
C ARG A 178 12.38 -11.70 9.92
N ASP A 179 12.18 -10.78 8.96
CA ASP A 179 12.70 -9.41 9.04
C ASP A 179 12.10 -8.66 10.26
N VAL A 180 10.79 -8.84 10.52
CA VAL A 180 10.13 -8.32 11.74
C VAL A 180 10.78 -8.87 13.01
N LYS A 181 11.04 -10.17 13.05
CA LYS A 181 11.68 -10.82 14.21
C LYS A 181 13.10 -10.29 14.46
N GLU A 182 13.87 -10.12 13.40
CA GLU A 182 15.24 -9.57 13.48
C GLU A 182 15.22 -8.11 13.95
N MET A 183 14.29 -7.31 13.42
CA MET A 183 14.11 -5.91 13.83
C MET A 183 13.69 -5.80 15.30
N ASN A 184 12.74 -6.61 15.74
CA ASN A 184 12.31 -6.63 17.16
C ASN A 184 13.46 -7.01 18.08
N ALA A 185 14.25 -8.04 17.72
CA ALA A 185 15.42 -8.43 18.50
C ALA A 185 16.47 -7.30 18.57
N TYR A 186 16.65 -6.53 17.49
CA TYR A 186 17.52 -5.35 17.49
C TYR A 186 16.97 -4.23 18.37
N MET A 187 15.67 -3.98 18.37
CA MET A 187 15.03 -2.95 19.19
C MET A 187 15.02 -3.29 20.70
N GLU A 188 14.86 -4.57 21.03
CA GLU A 188 14.83 -5.05 22.42
C GLU A 188 16.22 -5.20 23.04
N GLY A 189 17.27 -5.16 22.21
CA GLY A 189 18.65 -5.33 22.67
C GLY A 189 19.19 -4.13 23.46
N ASN A 190 19.66 -4.42 24.71
CA ASN A 190 20.54 -3.59 25.51
C ASN A 190 19.99 -2.27 26.07
N ASP A 191 19.09 -2.37 27.04
CA ASP A 191 18.59 -1.23 27.85
C ASP A 191 19.70 -0.47 28.63
N LYS A 192 20.96 -0.93 28.55
CA LYS A 192 22.11 -0.37 29.28
C LYS A 192 23.09 0.40 28.40
N GLU A 193 22.84 0.54 27.12
CA GLU A 193 23.71 1.29 26.23
C GLU A 193 23.59 2.81 26.43
N SER A 194 24.72 3.48 26.46
CA SER A 194 24.81 4.95 26.50
C SER A 194 25.70 5.39 25.32
N PRO A 195 25.23 6.32 24.47
CA PRO A 195 23.97 7.05 24.52
C PRO A 195 22.76 6.16 24.15
N ILE A 196 21.57 6.55 24.60
CA ILE A 196 20.30 5.87 24.25
C ILE A 196 20.12 5.90 22.73
N ARG A 197 19.82 4.75 22.12
CA ARG A 197 19.54 4.67 20.69
C ARG A 197 18.11 5.15 20.36
N PRO A 198 17.89 5.74 19.17
CA PRO A 198 16.54 6.18 18.76
C PRO A 198 15.49 5.08 18.83
N GLU A 199 15.86 3.83 18.50
CA GLU A 199 14.98 2.67 18.50
C GLU A 199 14.50 2.32 19.92
N GLN A 200 15.38 2.46 20.93
CA GLN A 200 15.01 2.25 22.33
C GLN A 200 14.01 3.30 22.81
N LEU A 201 14.24 4.57 22.42
CA LEU A 201 13.31 5.66 22.73
C LEU A 201 11.93 5.40 22.08
N THR A 202 11.91 5.04 20.80
CA THR A 202 10.68 4.75 20.06
C THR A 202 9.93 3.57 20.68
N THR A 203 10.63 2.50 21.05
CA THR A 203 10.04 1.35 21.72
C THR A 203 9.45 1.73 23.08
N ALA A 204 10.16 2.53 23.87
CA ALA A 204 9.66 3.02 25.15
C ALA A 204 8.42 3.92 24.98
N LEU A 205 8.44 4.83 24.02
CA LEU A 205 7.29 5.67 23.70
C LEU A 205 6.08 4.81 23.32
N ASN A 206 6.26 3.84 22.44
CA ASN A 206 5.16 2.95 22.03
C ASN A 206 4.58 2.12 23.17
N ARG A 207 5.40 1.69 24.14
CA ARG A 207 4.92 0.96 25.34
C ARG A 207 4.11 1.82 26.31
N HIS A 208 4.38 3.11 26.36
CA HIS A 208 3.77 4.04 27.31
C HIS A 208 2.72 4.97 26.69
N ALA A 209 2.62 5.00 25.37
CA ALA A 209 1.65 5.80 24.67
C ALA A 209 0.22 5.29 24.93
N ALA A 210 -0.73 6.21 24.99
CA ALA A 210 -2.14 5.88 24.97
C ALA A 210 -2.53 5.30 23.60
N SER A 211 -3.61 4.51 23.55
CA SER A 211 -4.05 3.86 22.29
C SER A 211 -4.47 4.83 21.20
N ASP A 212 -4.76 6.08 21.55
CA ASP A 212 -5.15 7.18 20.68
C ASP A 212 -4.04 8.24 20.52
N ALA A 213 -2.81 7.94 20.95
CA ALA A 213 -1.69 8.86 20.84
C ALA A 213 -1.31 9.11 19.37
N VAL A 214 -1.01 10.37 19.06
CA VAL A 214 -0.51 10.82 17.76
C VAL A 214 0.91 11.35 17.94
N PHE A 215 1.84 10.93 17.09
CA PHE A 215 3.25 11.31 17.12
C PHE A 215 3.63 12.14 15.90
#